data_53dc623c577f52ff9da43050c45f5e0d
#
_entry.id   53dc623c577f52ff9da43050c45f5e0d
#
_cell.length_a   1.000
_cell.length_b   1.000
_cell.length_c   1.000
_cell.angle_alpha   90.00
_cell.angle_beta   90.00
_cell.angle_gamma   90.00
#
_symmetry.space_group_name_H-M   'P 1'
#
loop_
_entity.id
_entity.type
_entity.pdbx_description
1 polymer ?
#
loop_
_entity_poly.entity_id
_entity_poly.type
_entity_poly.pdbx_seq_one_letter_code
_entity_poly.pdbx_strand_id
1 'polypeptide(L)'
;MTQENSIKSRVWEFFQSLGKTFMFPVSLLAFMGLLLGVGSSITSPSTIKSFPFLGGELTQLTFGFIATVGGFAFTYLPVMFAIAIPFGMAKRNKAVGAYSGFVGYMLMNMSINFYLTATHQLADAATMKQVGQSVVLGVQTLEMGVLGGIIAGVITYFLHERFQDTVLHDAFAFFGGIRFVPIITSLTLSIVGLILPILWTYVAMGIAGIGHIIQSTSVFGPFLYGVG
;
A
#
# COMPACT_ATOMS: atom_id res chain seq x y z
N MET A 1 -1.65 -38.71 4.37
CA MET A 1 -2.78 -37.91 3.82
C MET A 1 -3.30 -36.79 4.75
N THR A 2 -3.12 -36.83 6.06
CA THR A 2 -3.69 -35.87 7.03
C THR A 2 -2.93 -34.54 7.18
N GLN A 3 -1.62 -34.49 6.95
CA GLN A 3 -0.81 -33.26 7.12
C GLN A 3 -0.90 -32.32 5.90
N GLU A 4 -0.96 -32.86 4.70
CA GLU A 4 -1.03 -32.08 3.46
C GLU A 4 -2.36 -31.32 3.31
N ASN A 5 -3.46 -31.94 3.76
CA ASN A 5 -4.76 -31.28 3.84
C ASN A 5 -4.78 -30.12 4.88
N SER A 6 -4.00 -30.24 5.96
CA SER A 6 -3.88 -29.20 6.99
C SER A 6 -3.14 -27.94 6.50
N ILE A 7 -2.11 -28.10 5.66
CA ILE A 7 -1.36 -26.96 5.11
C ILE A 7 -2.21 -26.23 4.06
N LYS A 8 -2.84 -26.95 3.14
CA LYS A 8 -3.74 -26.38 2.14
C LYS A 8 -4.89 -25.59 2.78
N SER A 9 -5.52 -26.14 3.85
CA SER A 9 -6.61 -25.43 4.53
C SER A 9 -6.12 -24.14 5.21
N ARG A 10 -4.95 -24.16 5.86
CA ARG A 10 -4.36 -22.96 6.49
C ARG A 10 -4.01 -21.87 5.49
N VAL A 11 -3.43 -22.25 4.36
CA VAL A 11 -3.12 -21.31 3.27
C VAL A 11 -4.41 -20.71 2.69
N TRP A 12 -5.42 -21.54 2.49
CA TRP A 12 -6.73 -21.10 2.00
C TRP A 12 -7.42 -20.14 2.98
N GLU A 13 -7.44 -20.48 4.27
CA GLU A 13 -7.99 -19.62 5.34
C GLU A 13 -7.25 -18.29 5.44
N PHE A 14 -5.92 -18.30 5.27
CA PHE A 14 -5.11 -17.08 5.23
C PHE A 14 -5.55 -16.16 4.08
N PHE A 15 -5.64 -16.68 2.85
CA PHE A 15 -6.06 -15.88 1.70
C PHE A 15 -7.51 -15.41 1.81
N GLN A 16 -8.41 -16.21 2.35
CA GLN A 16 -9.79 -15.78 2.62
C GLN A 16 -9.85 -14.65 3.66
N SER A 17 -9.06 -14.75 4.73
CA SER A 17 -8.99 -13.70 5.76
C SER A 17 -8.38 -12.43 5.20
N LEU A 18 -7.32 -12.55 4.42
CA LEU A 18 -6.69 -11.43 3.73
C LEU A 18 -7.68 -10.73 2.78
N GLY A 19 -8.39 -11.50 1.95
CA GLY A 19 -9.40 -10.97 1.06
C GLY A 19 -10.55 -10.23 1.77
N LYS A 20 -11.03 -10.77 2.90
CA LYS A 20 -12.04 -10.08 3.74
C LYS A 20 -11.51 -8.76 4.28
N THR A 21 -10.24 -8.70 4.64
CA THR A 21 -9.62 -7.48 5.16
C THR A 21 -9.52 -6.38 4.10
N PHE A 22 -9.38 -6.75 2.82
CA PHE A 22 -9.35 -5.81 1.70
C PHE A 22 -10.66 -5.04 1.52
N MET A 23 -11.77 -5.54 2.06
CA MET A 23 -13.05 -4.83 1.99
C MET A 23 -13.01 -3.45 2.66
N PHE A 24 -12.18 -3.24 3.70
CA PHE A 24 -12.07 -1.93 4.36
C PHE A 24 -11.52 -0.84 3.44
N PRO A 25 -10.31 -0.97 2.86
CA PRO A 25 -9.81 0.03 1.92
C PRO A 25 -10.67 0.14 0.65
N VAL A 26 -11.16 -1.00 0.12
CA VAL A 26 -11.92 -1.03 -1.14
C VAL A 26 -13.28 -0.33 -1.00
N SER A 27 -13.99 -0.50 0.12
CA SER A 27 -15.27 0.20 0.34
C SER A 27 -15.09 1.72 0.40
N LEU A 28 -14.00 2.18 1.01
CA LEU A 28 -13.66 3.61 1.03
C LEU A 28 -13.31 4.12 -0.37
N LEU A 29 -12.58 3.34 -1.16
CA LEU A 29 -12.26 3.68 -2.56
C LEU A 29 -13.51 3.92 -3.39
N ALA A 30 -14.54 3.11 -3.25
CA ALA A 30 -15.77 3.26 -4.01
C ALA A 30 -16.45 4.61 -3.72
N PHE A 31 -16.56 4.99 -2.45
CA PHE A 31 -17.12 6.29 -2.06
C PHE A 31 -16.24 7.47 -2.50
N MET A 32 -14.94 7.38 -2.26
CA MET A 32 -13.98 8.43 -2.63
C MET A 32 -13.87 8.57 -4.16
N GLY A 33 -14.01 7.47 -4.90
CA GLY A 33 -14.07 7.47 -6.36
C GLY A 33 -15.26 8.26 -6.91
N LEU A 34 -16.42 8.18 -6.27
CA LEU A 34 -17.58 9.01 -6.62
C LEU A 34 -17.28 10.50 -6.40
N LEU A 35 -16.68 10.87 -5.27
CA LEU A 35 -16.31 12.26 -4.99
C LEU A 35 -15.27 12.77 -6.00
N LEU A 36 -14.23 11.97 -6.26
CA LEU A 36 -13.21 12.30 -7.25
C LEU A 36 -13.83 12.46 -8.65
N GLY A 37 -14.69 11.53 -9.06
CA GLY A 37 -15.35 11.55 -10.36
C GLY A 37 -16.24 12.79 -10.56
N VAL A 38 -17.10 13.07 -9.59
CA VAL A 38 -17.98 14.27 -9.64
C VAL A 38 -17.15 15.55 -9.62
N GLY A 39 -16.21 15.67 -8.69
CA GLY A 39 -15.37 16.86 -8.56
C GLY A 39 -14.56 17.12 -9.83
N SER A 40 -13.85 16.10 -10.33
CA SER A 40 -13.02 16.22 -11.53
C SER A 40 -13.83 16.47 -12.81
N SER A 41 -15.04 15.90 -12.93
CA SER A 41 -15.91 16.10 -14.08
C SER A 41 -16.35 17.57 -14.19
N ILE A 42 -16.74 18.19 -13.07
CA ILE A 42 -17.22 19.58 -13.05
C ILE A 42 -16.07 20.57 -13.23
N THR A 43 -14.89 20.26 -12.71
CA THR A 43 -13.70 21.12 -12.84
C THR A 43 -12.94 20.91 -14.16
N SER A 44 -13.37 19.97 -15.00
CA SER A 44 -12.65 19.70 -16.26
C SER A 44 -12.81 20.84 -17.27
N PRO A 45 -11.75 21.19 -18.02
CA PRO A 45 -11.81 22.24 -19.04
C PRO A 45 -12.88 22.00 -20.13
N SER A 46 -13.13 20.74 -20.47
CA SER A 46 -14.15 20.36 -21.44
C SER A 46 -15.55 20.66 -20.96
N THR A 47 -15.84 20.38 -19.67
CA THR A 47 -17.14 20.66 -19.07
C THR A 47 -17.38 22.16 -18.96
N ILE A 48 -16.38 22.94 -18.54
CA ILE A 48 -16.46 24.41 -18.46
C ILE A 48 -16.73 25.02 -19.84
N LYS A 49 -16.07 24.49 -20.88
CA LYS A 49 -16.31 24.97 -22.26
C LYS A 49 -17.74 24.68 -22.71
N SER A 50 -18.34 23.58 -22.34
CA SER A 50 -19.71 23.22 -22.70
C SER A 50 -20.76 23.91 -21.82
N PHE A 51 -20.42 24.20 -20.57
CA PHE A 51 -21.29 24.81 -19.56
C PHE A 51 -20.55 25.93 -18.82
N PRO A 52 -20.45 27.15 -19.45
CA PRO A 52 -19.65 28.26 -18.90
C PRO A 52 -20.06 28.72 -17.51
N PHE A 53 -21.31 28.50 -17.08
CA PHE A 53 -21.78 28.85 -15.73
C PHE A 53 -21.09 28.05 -14.63
N LEU A 54 -20.52 26.87 -14.94
CA LEU A 54 -19.74 26.07 -14.00
C LEU A 54 -18.33 26.60 -13.79
N GLY A 55 -17.85 27.52 -14.63
CA GLY A 55 -16.54 28.14 -14.54
C GLY A 55 -16.42 29.20 -13.42
N GLY A 56 -17.50 29.49 -12.67
CA GLY A 56 -17.46 30.45 -11.57
C GLY A 56 -16.46 30.01 -10.48
N GLU A 57 -15.73 30.96 -9.89
CA GLU A 57 -14.66 30.72 -8.92
C GLU A 57 -15.13 29.86 -7.75
N LEU A 58 -16.28 30.16 -7.16
CA LEU A 58 -16.84 29.38 -6.03
C LEU A 58 -17.14 27.94 -6.43
N THR A 59 -17.69 27.71 -7.63
CA THR A 59 -17.96 26.37 -8.15
C THR A 59 -16.67 25.60 -8.32
N GLN A 60 -15.65 26.20 -8.92
CA GLN A 60 -14.36 25.55 -9.15
C GLN A 60 -13.63 25.22 -7.84
N LEU A 61 -13.65 26.11 -6.85
CA LEU A 61 -13.10 25.85 -5.52
C LEU A 61 -13.83 24.72 -4.81
N THR A 62 -15.18 24.73 -4.83
CA THR A 62 -15.98 23.71 -4.15
C THR A 62 -15.76 22.32 -4.74
N PHE A 63 -15.89 22.19 -6.07
CA PHE A 63 -15.73 20.88 -6.73
C PHE A 63 -14.26 20.45 -6.83
N GLY A 64 -13.32 21.39 -6.89
CA GLY A 64 -11.89 21.13 -6.74
C GLY A 64 -11.55 20.56 -5.37
N PHE A 65 -12.14 21.07 -4.28
CA PHE A 65 -12.02 20.50 -2.94
C PHE A 65 -12.61 19.08 -2.86
N ILE A 66 -13.80 18.86 -3.43
CA ILE A 66 -14.43 17.53 -3.49
C ILE A 66 -13.53 16.55 -4.24
N ALA A 67 -12.96 16.95 -5.37
CA ALA A 67 -12.00 16.11 -6.12
C ALA A 67 -10.75 15.81 -5.30
N THR A 68 -10.21 16.78 -4.58
CA THR A 68 -9.03 16.61 -3.73
C THR A 68 -9.31 15.60 -2.60
N VAL A 69 -10.44 15.75 -1.91
CA VAL A 69 -10.86 14.79 -0.87
C VAL A 69 -11.08 13.40 -1.46
N GLY A 70 -11.73 13.30 -2.64
CA GLY A 70 -11.92 12.02 -3.34
C GLY A 70 -10.61 11.36 -3.74
N GLY A 71 -9.58 12.13 -4.11
CA GLY A 71 -8.25 11.65 -4.47
C GLY A 71 -7.46 11.03 -3.32
N PHE A 72 -7.80 11.36 -2.06
CA PHE A 72 -7.12 10.87 -0.85
C PHE A 72 -6.96 9.35 -0.83
N ALA A 73 -8.06 8.61 -1.05
CA ALA A 73 -8.04 7.16 -0.93
C ALA A 73 -7.14 6.48 -1.96
N PHE A 74 -7.03 7.05 -3.15
CA PHE A 74 -6.15 6.54 -4.22
C PHE A 74 -4.68 6.82 -3.90
N THR A 75 -4.38 8.02 -3.41
CA THR A 75 -3.01 8.42 -3.07
C THR A 75 -2.46 7.61 -1.89
N TYR A 76 -3.29 7.37 -0.86
CA TYR A 76 -2.85 6.71 0.38
C TYR A 76 -3.31 5.26 0.50
N LEU A 77 -3.76 4.66 -0.61
CA LEU A 77 -4.20 3.27 -0.64
C LEU A 77 -3.17 2.29 -0.05
N PRO A 78 -1.86 2.39 -0.37
CA PRO A 78 -0.86 1.50 0.22
C PRO A 78 -0.80 1.60 1.75
N VAL A 79 -0.91 2.82 2.30
CA VAL A 79 -0.94 3.05 3.75
C VAL A 79 -2.15 2.38 4.38
N MET A 80 -3.32 2.52 3.74
CA MET A 80 -4.55 1.90 4.22
C MET A 80 -4.44 0.37 4.27
N PHE A 81 -3.80 -0.26 3.28
CA PHE A 81 -3.54 -1.71 3.32
C PHE A 81 -2.56 -2.10 4.42
N ALA A 82 -1.49 -1.34 4.63
CA ALA A 82 -0.52 -1.59 5.70
C ALA A 82 -1.16 -1.56 7.10
N ILE A 83 -2.18 -0.73 7.29
CA ILE A 83 -2.96 -0.62 8.52
C ILE A 83 -4.06 -1.70 8.59
N ALA A 84 -4.84 -1.85 7.51
CA ALA A 84 -6.03 -2.70 7.49
C ALA A 84 -5.71 -4.18 7.63
N ILE A 85 -4.60 -4.66 7.03
CA ILE A 85 -4.25 -6.09 7.07
C ILE A 85 -4.00 -6.57 8.50
N PRO A 86 -3.07 -6.01 9.28
CA PRO A 86 -2.88 -6.46 10.65
C PRO A 86 -4.10 -6.16 11.54
N PHE A 87 -4.84 -5.08 11.30
CA PHE A 87 -6.08 -4.78 12.01
C PHE A 87 -7.16 -5.85 11.77
N GLY A 88 -7.39 -6.24 10.51
CA GLY A 88 -8.45 -7.16 10.15
C GLY A 88 -8.13 -8.62 10.47
N MET A 89 -6.87 -9.02 10.32
CA MET A 89 -6.42 -10.40 10.49
C MET A 89 -6.04 -10.75 11.93
N ALA A 90 -5.60 -9.78 12.75
CA ALA A 90 -5.21 -10.04 14.13
C ALA A 90 -6.37 -10.57 14.96
N LYS A 91 -6.10 -11.58 15.79
CA LYS A 91 -7.09 -12.20 16.68
C LYS A 91 -7.33 -11.36 17.93
N ARG A 92 -6.27 -10.73 18.46
CA ARG A 92 -6.29 -9.89 19.67
C ARG A 92 -5.50 -8.60 19.41
N ASN A 93 -5.71 -7.59 20.24
CA ASN A 93 -4.95 -6.34 20.22
C ASN A 93 -4.87 -5.68 18.82
N LYS A 94 -5.96 -5.72 18.05
CA LYS A 94 -6.03 -5.28 16.66
C LYS A 94 -5.51 -3.86 16.42
N ALA A 95 -5.77 -2.95 17.37
CA ALA A 95 -5.27 -1.57 17.31
C ALA A 95 -3.75 -1.50 17.33
N VAL A 96 -3.08 -2.36 18.12
CA VAL A 96 -1.61 -2.45 18.15
C VAL A 96 -1.08 -2.94 16.81
N GLY A 97 -1.76 -3.94 16.21
CA GLY A 97 -1.43 -4.41 14.86
C GLY A 97 -1.53 -3.29 13.82
N ALA A 98 -2.62 -2.53 13.83
CA ALA A 98 -2.84 -1.39 12.94
C ALA A 98 -1.76 -0.31 13.10
N TYR A 99 -1.47 0.09 14.33
CA TYR A 99 -0.42 1.05 14.65
C TYR A 99 0.96 0.56 14.16
N SER A 100 1.29 -0.69 14.46
CA SER A 100 2.56 -1.29 14.05
C SER A 100 2.68 -1.38 12.53
N GLY A 101 1.58 -1.65 11.82
CA GLY A 101 1.53 -1.66 10.37
C GLY A 101 1.83 -0.31 9.75
N PHE A 102 1.26 0.76 10.29
CA PHE A 102 1.56 2.12 9.89
C PHE A 102 3.04 2.48 10.12
N VAL A 103 3.52 2.30 11.37
CA VAL A 103 4.90 2.63 11.73
C VAL A 103 5.90 1.81 10.91
N GLY A 104 5.65 0.51 10.76
CA GLY A 104 6.51 -0.38 9.97
C GLY A 104 6.55 0.01 8.50
N TYR A 105 5.41 0.36 7.90
CA TYR A 105 5.34 0.82 6.51
C TYR A 105 6.14 2.11 6.30
N MET A 106 6.03 3.07 7.23
CA MET A 106 6.82 4.30 7.19
C MET A 106 8.32 4.01 7.23
N LEU A 107 8.77 3.20 8.18
CA LEU A 107 10.19 2.86 8.35
C LEU A 107 10.73 2.05 7.17
N MET A 108 9.92 1.17 6.59
CA MET A 108 10.27 0.47 5.35
C MET A 108 10.58 1.47 4.22
N ASN A 109 9.70 2.46 4.00
CA ASN A 109 9.92 3.48 2.97
C ASN A 109 11.11 4.40 3.28
N MET A 110 11.33 4.77 4.56
CA MET A 110 12.51 5.53 4.98
C MET A 110 13.80 4.73 4.74
N SER A 111 13.80 3.43 4.97
CA SER A 111 14.95 2.56 4.74
C SER A 111 15.23 2.39 3.23
N ILE A 112 14.20 2.31 2.39
CA ILE A 112 14.33 2.34 0.93
C ILE A 112 14.96 3.67 0.49
N ASN A 113 14.46 4.80 0.99
CA ASN A 113 15.01 6.12 0.70
C ASN A 113 16.50 6.20 1.08
N PHE A 114 16.83 5.74 2.28
CA PHE A 114 18.23 5.69 2.74
C PHE A 114 19.10 4.86 1.80
N TYR A 115 18.64 3.68 1.38
CA TYR A 115 19.36 2.82 0.43
C TYR A 115 19.59 3.54 -0.91
N LEU A 116 18.52 4.12 -1.48
CA LEU A 116 18.61 4.85 -2.75
C LEU A 116 19.56 6.05 -2.68
N THR A 117 19.57 6.75 -1.55
CA THR A 117 20.49 7.87 -1.29
C THR A 117 21.93 7.38 -1.18
N ALA A 118 22.17 6.35 -0.37
CA ALA A 118 23.51 5.80 -0.13
C ALA A 118 24.13 5.17 -1.38
N THR A 119 23.31 4.66 -2.30
CA THR A 119 23.74 4.08 -3.58
C THR A 119 23.71 5.07 -4.75
N HIS A 120 23.43 6.35 -4.49
CA HIS A 120 23.30 7.40 -5.52
C HIS A 120 22.23 7.08 -6.61
N GLN A 121 21.20 6.34 -6.23
CA GLN A 121 20.09 5.98 -7.13
C GLN A 121 18.84 6.83 -6.89
N LEU A 122 18.86 7.77 -5.92
CA LEU A 122 17.77 8.68 -5.68
C LEU A 122 17.65 9.66 -6.85
N ALA A 123 16.52 9.64 -7.54
CA ALA A 123 16.31 10.46 -8.73
C ALA A 123 15.84 11.87 -8.35
N ASP A 124 16.06 12.83 -9.25
CA ASP A 124 15.49 14.16 -9.13
C ASP A 124 13.96 14.13 -9.25
N ALA A 125 13.30 15.12 -8.67
CA ALA A 125 11.83 15.22 -8.67
C ALA A 125 11.20 15.18 -10.08
N ALA A 126 11.91 15.67 -11.10
CA ALA A 126 11.45 15.68 -12.49
C ALA A 126 11.50 14.30 -13.16
N THR A 127 12.41 13.42 -12.73
CA THR A 127 12.69 12.13 -13.36
C THR A 127 12.26 10.93 -12.53
N MET A 128 11.90 11.13 -11.24
CA MET A 128 11.62 10.05 -10.29
C MET A 128 10.57 9.03 -10.80
N LYS A 129 9.51 9.50 -11.47
CA LYS A 129 8.47 8.61 -12.03
C LYS A 129 8.98 7.75 -13.16
N GLN A 130 9.94 8.23 -13.94
CA GLN A 130 10.50 7.49 -15.08
C GLN A 130 11.37 6.32 -14.62
N VAL A 131 11.97 6.45 -13.42
CA VAL A 131 12.79 5.40 -12.81
C VAL A 131 12.04 4.56 -11.77
N GLY A 132 10.70 4.65 -11.73
CA GLY A 132 9.88 3.88 -10.82
C GLY A 132 10.01 4.31 -9.35
N GLN A 133 10.20 5.60 -9.10
CA GLN A 133 10.17 6.20 -7.77
C GLN A 133 8.97 7.11 -7.59
N SER A 134 8.48 7.22 -6.38
CA SER A 134 7.36 8.08 -6.00
C SER A 134 7.54 8.64 -4.60
N VAL A 135 6.69 9.58 -4.22
CA VAL A 135 6.68 10.13 -2.86
C VAL A 135 5.54 9.49 -2.06
N VAL A 136 5.87 8.81 -0.98
CA VAL A 136 4.93 8.19 -0.05
C VAL A 136 5.04 8.89 1.30
N LEU A 137 3.96 9.54 1.73
CA LEU A 137 3.91 10.29 3.01
C LEU A 137 5.09 11.25 3.18
N GLY A 138 5.51 11.93 2.11
CA GLY A 138 6.62 12.89 2.14
C GLY A 138 8.01 12.27 1.96
N VAL A 139 8.13 10.95 1.87
CA VAL A 139 9.41 10.25 1.66
C VAL A 139 9.50 9.75 0.23
N GLN A 140 10.54 10.14 -0.51
CA GLN A 140 10.82 9.60 -1.84
C GLN A 140 11.31 8.16 -1.72
N THR A 141 10.67 7.26 -2.43
CA THR A 141 10.87 5.81 -2.30
C THR A 141 10.57 5.11 -3.62
N LEU A 142 10.65 3.80 -3.67
CA LEU A 142 10.21 3.00 -4.80
C LEU A 142 8.69 3.05 -4.96
N GLU A 143 8.24 3.14 -6.21
CA GLU A 143 6.82 3.07 -6.53
C GLU A 143 6.33 1.60 -6.53
N MET A 144 6.05 1.12 -5.34
CA MET A 144 5.52 -0.24 -5.14
C MET A 144 3.99 -0.29 -5.15
N GLY A 145 3.34 0.87 -5.16
CA GLY A 145 1.89 0.98 -5.10
C GLY A 145 1.30 0.19 -3.92
N VAL A 146 0.17 -0.43 -4.15
CA VAL A 146 -0.56 -1.24 -3.13
C VAL A 146 0.28 -2.42 -2.62
N LEU A 147 1.15 -3.00 -3.46
CA LEU A 147 1.98 -4.15 -3.08
C LEU A 147 2.90 -3.81 -1.89
N GLY A 148 3.47 -2.62 -1.84
CA GLY A 148 4.28 -2.19 -0.70
C GLY A 148 3.49 -2.18 0.61
N GLY A 149 2.24 -1.70 0.57
CA GLY A 149 1.33 -1.72 1.72
C GLY A 149 0.94 -3.15 2.15
N ILE A 150 0.68 -4.03 1.18
CA ILE A 150 0.37 -5.44 1.44
C ILE A 150 1.56 -6.15 2.07
N ILE A 151 2.77 -5.98 1.55
CA ILE A 151 4.00 -6.56 2.10
C ILE A 151 4.18 -6.14 3.56
N ALA A 152 4.13 -4.84 3.84
CA ALA A 152 4.28 -4.32 5.19
C ALA A 152 3.17 -4.83 6.13
N GLY A 153 1.92 -4.83 5.68
CA GLY A 153 0.77 -5.29 6.46
C GLY A 153 0.84 -6.78 6.80
N VAL A 154 1.20 -7.63 5.84
CA VAL A 154 1.31 -9.08 6.04
C VAL A 154 2.48 -9.41 6.98
N ILE A 155 3.64 -8.81 6.79
CA ILE A 155 4.78 -9.00 7.70
C ILE A 155 4.39 -8.56 9.11
N THR A 156 3.75 -7.39 9.25
CA THR A 156 3.27 -6.90 10.55
C THR A 156 2.30 -7.87 11.20
N TYR A 157 1.34 -8.42 10.44
CA TYR A 157 0.40 -9.41 10.96
C TYR A 157 1.12 -10.63 11.56
N PHE A 158 2.07 -11.21 10.84
CA PHE A 158 2.83 -12.37 11.35
C PHE A 158 3.65 -12.02 12.61
N LEU A 159 4.29 -10.86 12.62
CA LEU A 159 5.04 -10.39 13.79
C LEU A 159 4.11 -10.13 14.97
N HIS A 160 2.94 -9.53 14.73
CA HIS A 160 1.94 -9.28 15.76
C HIS A 160 1.47 -10.58 16.41
N GLU A 161 1.01 -11.56 15.62
CA GLU A 161 0.55 -12.85 16.15
C GLU A 161 1.66 -13.60 16.90
N ARG A 162 2.92 -13.44 16.49
CA ARG A 162 4.05 -14.15 17.09
C ARG A 162 4.55 -13.48 18.37
N PHE A 163 4.54 -12.15 18.45
CA PHE A 163 5.29 -11.44 19.49
C PHE A 163 4.43 -10.64 20.48
N GLN A 164 3.10 -10.59 20.33
CA GLN A 164 2.22 -9.82 21.22
C GLN A 164 2.20 -10.32 22.68
N ASP A 165 2.62 -11.53 22.96
CA ASP A 165 2.68 -12.12 24.30
C ASP A 165 4.13 -12.34 24.78
N THR A 166 5.13 -11.73 24.12
CA THR A 166 6.54 -11.92 24.45
C THR A 166 6.88 -11.31 25.80
N VAL A 167 7.35 -12.14 26.72
CA VAL A 167 7.90 -11.69 28.02
C VAL A 167 9.39 -11.44 27.83
N LEU A 168 9.85 -10.23 28.13
CA LEU A 168 11.26 -9.88 28.10
C LEU A 168 11.87 -9.96 29.51
N HIS A 169 13.20 -10.06 29.56
CA HIS A 169 13.95 -10.06 30.83
C HIS A 169 13.65 -8.77 31.63
N ASP A 170 13.73 -8.84 32.95
CA ASP A 170 13.34 -7.78 33.90
C ASP A 170 13.85 -6.39 33.52
N ALA A 171 15.10 -6.30 33.05
CA ALA A 171 15.70 -5.03 32.61
C ALA A 171 14.93 -4.37 31.42
N PHE A 172 14.23 -5.17 30.63
CA PHE A 172 13.48 -4.74 29.44
C PHE A 172 11.98 -5.02 29.54
N ALA A 173 11.49 -5.42 30.73
CA ALA A 173 10.09 -5.81 30.95
C ALA A 173 9.07 -4.75 30.49
N PHE A 174 9.43 -3.47 30.59
CA PHE A 174 8.60 -2.35 30.10
C PHE A 174 8.26 -2.47 28.60
N PHE A 175 9.16 -3.00 27.80
CA PHE A 175 8.99 -3.17 26.34
C PHE A 175 8.33 -4.50 25.96
N GLY A 176 8.00 -5.36 26.92
CA GLY A 176 7.39 -6.67 26.68
C GLY A 176 5.90 -6.60 26.30
N GLY A 177 5.37 -7.75 25.92
CA GLY A 177 3.98 -7.91 25.52
C GLY A 177 3.62 -7.12 24.27
N ILE A 178 2.47 -6.50 24.27
CA ILE A 178 1.95 -5.73 23.11
C ILE A 178 2.84 -4.55 22.69
N ARG A 179 3.65 -4.00 23.61
CA ARG A 179 4.59 -2.90 23.33
C ARG A 179 5.78 -3.37 22.49
N PHE A 180 6.08 -4.65 22.53
CA PHE A 180 7.17 -5.24 21.74
C PHE A 180 6.83 -5.33 20.25
N VAL A 181 5.55 -5.44 19.91
CA VAL A 181 5.10 -5.59 18.51
C VAL A 181 5.55 -4.43 17.61
N PRO A 182 5.28 -3.14 17.92
CA PRO A 182 5.76 -2.05 17.08
C PRO A 182 7.29 -1.99 17.00
N ILE A 183 8.01 -2.40 18.06
CA ILE A 183 9.48 -2.38 18.08
C ILE A 183 10.04 -3.42 17.09
N ILE A 184 9.58 -4.68 17.22
CA ILE A 184 10.08 -5.73 16.32
C ILE A 184 9.64 -5.52 14.88
N THR A 185 8.44 -4.97 14.67
CA THR A 185 7.95 -4.60 13.34
C THR A 185 8.80 -3.50 12.72
N SER A 186 9.16 -2.49 13.50
CA SER A 186 10.04 -1.40 13.07
C SER A 186 11.40 -1.92 12.61
N LEU A 187 12.03 -2.75 13.41
CA LEU A 187 13.34 -3.35 13.06
C LEU A 187 13.25 -4.24 11.81
N THR A 188 12.26 -5.12 11.78
CA THR A 188 12.09 -6.05 10.65
C THR A 188 11.80 -5.32 9.35
N LEU A 189 10.86 -4.37 9.35
CA LEU A 189 10.50 -3.64 8.14
C LEU A 189 11.57 -2.64 7.70
N SER A 190 12.40 -2.13 8.62
CA SER A 190 13.61 -1.39 8.24
C SER A 190 14.60 -2.26 7.48
N ILE A 191 14.84 -3.49 7.94
CA ILE A 191 15.72 -4.45 7.23
C ILE A 191 15.12 -4.83 5.87
N VAL A 192 13.81 -5.13 5.83
CA VAL A 192 13.10 -5.41 4.58
C VAL A 192 13.23 -4.23 3.61
N GLY A 193 13.09 -2.99 4.09
CA GLY A 193 13.26 -1.79 3.28
C GLY A 193 14.66 -1.62 2.68
N LEU A 194 15.71 -2.08 3.35
CA LEU A 194 17.06 -2.10 2.78
C LEU A 194 17.26 -3.17 1.69
N ILE A 195 16.55 -4.28 1.78
CA ILE A 195 16.63 -5.41 0.83
C ILE A 195 15.72 -5.20 -0.38
N LEU A 196 14.55 -4.58 -0.17
CA LEU A 196 13.53 -4.41 -1.20
C LEU A 196 14.04 -3.75 -2.50
N PRO A 197 14.87 -2.70 -2.50
CA PRO A 197 15.36 -2.12 -3.75
C PRO A 197 16.09 -3.10 -4.65
N ILE A 198 16.84 -4.02 -4.05
CA ILE A 198 17.57 -5.07 -4.78
C ILE A 198 16.58 -6.04 -5.43
N LEU A 199 15.57 -6.49 -4.67
CA LEU A 199 14.57 -7.45 -5.16
C LEU A 199 13.58 -6.81 -6.12
N TRP A 200 13.23 -5.52 -5.89
CA TRP A 200 12.21 -4.82 -6.66
C TRP A 200 12.58 -4.65 -8.13
N THR A 201 13.85 -4.53 -8.43
CA THR A 201 14.34 -4.48 -9.82
C THR A 201 13.88 -5.71 -10.61
N TYR A 202 13.96 -6.90 -10.03
CA TYR A 202 13.50 -8.15 -10.69
C TYR A 202 11.97 -8.22 -10.78
N VAL A 203 11.27 -7.77 -9.75
CA VAL A 203 9.79 -7.70 -9.74
C VAL A 203 9.30 -6.73 -10.83
N ALA A 204 9.88 -5.54 -10.91
CA ALA A 204 9.54 -4.55 -11.92
C ALA A 204 9.81 -5.05 -13.35
N MET A 205 10.93 -5.74 -13.58
CA MET A 205 11.20 -6.39 -14.86
C MET A 205 10.18 -7.47 -15.19
N GLY A 206 9.76 -8.27 -14.22
CA GLY A 206 8.71 -9.28 -14.39
C GLY A 206 7.36 -8.66 -14.79
N ILE A 207 6.95 -7.60 -14.10
CA ILE A 207 5.71 -6.86 -14.40
C ILE A 207 5.77 -6.23 -15.81
N ALA A 208 6.89 -5.59 -16.14
CA ALA A 208 7.11 -5.02 -17.47
C ALA A 208 7.09 -6.11 -18.57
N GLY A 209 7.68 -7.28 -18.31
CA GLY A 209 7.66 -8.43 -19.21
C GLY A 209 6.23 -8.92 -19.51
N ILE A 210 5.39 -9.02 -18.49
CA ILE A 210 3.97 -9.35 -18.65
C ILE A 210 3.26 -8.28 -19.50
N GLY A 211 3.51 -7.00 -19.21
CA GLY A 211 2.97 -5.90 -20.00
C GLY A 211 3.37 -5.96 -21.49
N HIS A 212 4.61 -6.32 -21.78
CA HIS A 212 5.09 -6.53 -23.16
C HIS A 212 4.41 -7.69 -23.85
N ILE A 213 4.19 -8.81 -23.18
CA ILE A 213 3.46 -9.97 -23.73
C ILE A 213 2.02 -9.56 -24.07
N ILE A 214 1.35 -8.83 -23.20
CA ILE A 214 -0.02 -8.35 -23.43
C ILE A 214 -0.08 -7.38 -24.62
N GLN A 215 0.88 -6.47 -24.75
CA GLN A 215 0.95 -5.50 -25.85
C GLN A 215 1.30 -6.17 -27.21
N SER A 216 2.11 -7.22 -27.19
CA SER A 216 2.49 -7.95 -28.40
C SER A 216 1.37 -8.84 -28.94
N THR A 217 0.37 -9.16 -28.12
CA THR A 217 -0.79 -9.99 -28.48
C THR A 217 -1.96 -9.11 -28.94
N SER A 218 -1.80 -8.49 -30.07
CA SER A 218 -2.58 -7.40 -30.70
C SER A 218 -4.12 -7.45 -30.56
N VAL A 219 -4.77 -8.62 -30.61
CA VAL A 219 -6.24 -8.76 -30.54
C VAL A 219 -6.69 -9.47 -29.25
N PHE A 220 -5.87 -10.35 -28.72
CA PHE A 220 -6.14 -11.12 -27.50
C PHE A 220 -5.69 -10.43 -26.18
N GLY A 221 -4.84 -9.42 -26.26
CA GLY A 221 -4.33 -8.69 -25.12
C GLY A 221 -5.43 -8.07 -24.23
N PRO A 222 -6.34 -7.27 -24.77
CA PRO A 222 -7.44 -6.69 -24.01
C PRO A 222 -8.43 -7.73 -23.46
N PHE A 223 -8.60 -8.86 -24.16
CA PHE A 223 -9.46 -9.96 -23.72
C PHE A 223 -8.87 -10.71 -22.52
N LEU A 224 -7.57 -10.99 -22.54
CA LEU A 224 -6.87 -11.60 -21.40
C LEU A 224 -6.83 -10.68 -20.17
N TYR A 225 -6.82 -9.37 -20.38
CA TYR A 225 -6.85 -8.37 -19.27
C TYR A 225 -8.26 -8.25 -18.66
N GLY A 226 -9.32 -8.56 -19.41
CA GLY A 226 -10.71 -8.48 -18.94
C GLY A 226 -11.24 -9.75 -18.31
N VAL A 227 -10.53 -10.89 -18.42
CA VAL A 227 -10.96 -12.21 -17.91
C VAL A 227 -10.15 -12.63 -16.65
N GLY A 228 -9.08 -11.91 -16.27
CA GLY A 228 -8.27 -12.10 -15.07
C GLY A 228 -8.64 -11.12 -13.98
#